data_052cd69d668cfb091c98af5d81fcda4e
#
_entry.id   052cd69d668cfb091c98af5d81fcda4e
#
_cell.length_a   1.000
_cell.length_b   1.000
_cell.length_c   1.000
_cell.angle_alpha   90.00
_cell.angle_beta   90.00
_cell.angle_gamma   90.00
#
_symmetry.space_group_name_H-M   'P 1'
#
loop_
_entity.id
_entity.type
_entity.pdbx_description
1 polymer ?
#
loop_
_entity_poly.entity_id
_entity_poly.type
_entity_poly.pdbx_seq_one_letter_code
_entity_poly.pdbx_strand_id
1 'polypeptide(L)'
;LLLSSFKPILVMKQNLKTAHYRNGDLIPQVSDNAAWNSLSTGAWCWYKNDSATYAASYGKLYNWYAVNDPRGLAPAGWHVPADTEWSTLISFLGGDPAAGGKMKEAGYVHWVSPNTEATNSSRFTGLPGHFRPFHGQFYGDFGTIGYWWSTTFDGSEGAYCIQLVYNL
;
A
#
# COMPACT_ATOMS: atom_id res chain seq x y z
N LEU A 1 0.87 -18.12 -35.17
CA LEU A 1 1.29 -16.99 -34.32
C LEU A 1 0.13 -16.66 -33.36
N LEU A 2 0.20 -17.17 -32.12
CA LEU A 2 -0.72 -16.76 -31.08
C LEU A 2 -0.15 -15.49 -30.45
N LEU A 3 -0.71 -14.33 -30.79
CA LEU A 3 -0.46 -13.08 -30.08
C LEU A 3 -1.15 -13.19 -28.73
N SER A 4 -0.39 -13.39 -27.65
CA SER A 4 -0.92 -13.28 -26.30
C SER A 4 -1.29 -11.82 -26.05
N SER A 5 -2.57 -11.55 -25.81
CA SER A 5 -3.09 -10.25 -25.42
C SER A 5 -2.77 -9.97 -23.94
N PHE A 6 -1.53 -10.08 -23.54
CA PHE A 6 -1.09 -9.62 -22.22
C PHE A 6 -1.07 -8.09 -22.24
N LYS A 7 -2.08 -7.46 -21.68
CA LYS A 7 -1.97 -6.05 -21.32
C LYS A 7 -0.89 -5.96 -20.24
N PRO A 8 0.13 -5.10 -20.40
CA PRO A 8 1.14 -4.93 -19.35
C PRO A 8 0.44 -4.43 -18.07
N ILE A 9 0.75 -5.07 -16.95
CA ILE A 9 0.32 -4.56 -15.63
C ILE A 9 1.18 -3.33 -15.36
N LEU A 10 0.52 -2.17 -15.28
CA LEU A 10 1.17 -0.92 -14.90
C LEU A 10 0.90 -0.68 -13.42
N VAL A 11 1.96 -0.44 -12.66
CA VAL A 11 1.89 -0.16 -11.23
C VAL A 11 2.53 1.18 -10.93
N MET A 12 1.92 1.98 -10.05
CA MET A 12 2.51 3.24 -9.61
C MET A 12 3.79 2.98 -8.81
N LYS A 13 4.85 3.74 -9.10
CA LYS A 13 6.14 3.66 -8.38
C LYS A 13 6.13 4.36 -7.02
N GLN A 14 5.15 5.22 -6.77
CA GLN A 14 5.03 5.99 -5.54
C GLN A 14 3.71 5.68 -4.84
N ASN A 15 3.76 5.64 -3.52
CA ASN A 15 2.56 5.54 -2.72
C ASN A 15 1.64 6.75 -2.92
N LEU A 16 0.35 6.52 -2.85
CA LEU A 16 -0.67 7.53 -3.09
C LEU A 16 -0.59 8.66 -2.05
N LYS A 17 -0.77 9.91 -2.52
CA LYS A 17 -0.68 11.13 -1.68
C LYS A 17 -1.93 12.01 -1.76
N THR A 18 -3.00 11.54 -2.41
CA THR A 18 -4.22 12.35 -2.57
C THR A 18 -4.92 12.62 -1.23
N ALA A 19 -5.52 13.80 -1.11
CA ALA A 19 -6.45 14.14 -0.03
C ALA A 19 -7.90 14.21 -0.55
N HIS A 20 -8.14 13.81 -1.80
CA HIS A 20 -9.44 13.90 -2.43
C HIS A 20 -9.77 12.58 -3.13
N TYR A 21 -11.03 12.24 -3.15
CA TYR A 21 -11.58 11.23 -4.04
C TYR A 21 -11.55 11.70 -5.49
N ARG A 22 -11.75 10.79 -6.42
CA ARG A 22 -11.72 11.07 -7.86
C ARG A 22 -12.75 12.13 -8.29
N ASN A 23 -13.87 12.22 -7.60
CA ASN A 23 -14.93 13.22 -7.85
C ASN A 23 -14.60 14.61 -7.28
N GLY A 24 -13.47 14.78 -6.58
CA GLY A 24 -13.02 16.03 -5.96
C GLY A 24 -13.40 16.20 -4.49
N ASP A 25 -14.20 15.32 -3.92
CA ASP A 25 -14.57 15.37 -2.50
C ASP A 25 -13.34 15.18 -1.59
N LEU A 26 -13.29 15.92 -0.50
CA LEU A 26 -12.21 15.83 0.46
C LEU A 26 -12.27 14.51 1.25
N ILE A 27 -11.12 13.87 1.43
CA ILE A 27 -10.93 12.76 2.37
C ILE A 27 -10.38 13.36 3.66
N PRO A 28 -11.07 13.23 4.80
CA PRO A 28 -10.60 13.80 6.06
C PRO A 28 -9.24 13.26 6.51
N GLN A 29 -8.39 14.15 7.03
CA GLN A 29 -7.21 13.73 7.80
C GLN A 29 -7.62 13.50 9.25
N VAL A 30 -7.30 12.32 9.80
CA VAL A 30 -7.61 11.98 11.20
C VAL A 30 -6.34 11.54 11.91
N SER A 31 -5.85 12.34 12.84
CA SER A 31 -4.63 12.07 13.62
C SER A 31 -4.91 11.46 14.99
N ASP A 32 -6.03 11.80 15.62
CA ASP A 32 -6.42 11.28 16.93
C ASP A 32 -6.73 9.78 16.90
N ASN A 33 -6.25 9.04 17.89
CA ASN A 33 -6.41 7.57 17.93
C ASN A 33 -7.84 7.13 18.22
N ALA A 34 -8.54 7.81 19.12
CA ALA A 34 -9.91 7.46 19.46
C ALA A 34 -10.86 7.79 18.31
N ALA A 35 -10.65 8.94 17.66
CA ALA A 35 -11.38 9.29 16.45
C ALA A 35 -11.13 8.29 15.32
N TRP A 36 -9.87 7.86 15.11
CA TRP A 36 -9.54 6.84 14.09
C TRP A 36 -10.24 5.51 14.35
N ASN A 37 -10.26 5.06 15.61
CA ASN A 37 -10.91 3.80 16.00
C ASN A 37 -12.44 3.80 15.79
N SER A 38 -13.06 4.97 15.85
CA SER A 38 -14.52 5.12 15.68
C SER A 38 -14.95 5.43 14.25
N LEU A 39 -14.01 5.44 13.28
CA LEU A 39 -14.34 5.74 11.89
C LEU A 39 -15.22 4.67 11.24
N SER A 40 -16.26 5.12 10.58
CA SER A 40 -17.08 4.35 9.63
C SER A 40 -17.06 4.95 8.22
N THR A 41 -16.21 5.95 7.98
CA THR A 41 -16.04 6.65 6.70
C THR A 41 -14.58 6.74 6.33
N GLY A 42 -14.31 7.07 5.06
CA GLY A 42 -12.94 7.21 4.55
C GLY A 42 -12.15 8.30 5.25
N ALA A 43 -10.91 7.95 5.59
CA ALA A 43 -9.95 8.86 6.20
C ALA A 43 -8.52 8.49 5.82
N TRP A 44 -7.62 9.43 6.06
CA TRP A 44 -6.19 9.22 5.91
C TRP A 44 -5.39 9.86 7.05
N CYS A 45 -4.14 9.40 7.22
CA CYS A 45 -3.16 10.03 8.11
C CYS A 45 -1.74 9.88 7.54
N TRP A 46 -0.77 10.56 8.14
CA TRP A 46 0.64 10.25 7.97
C TRP A 46 1.07 9.18 8.98
N TYR A 47 2.11 8.40 8.65
CA TYR A 47 2.71 7.51 9.64
C TYR A 47 3.15 8.32 10.87
N LYS A 48 2.82 7.86 12.07
CA LYS A 48 3.01 8.56 13.36
C LYS A 48 2.47 10.00 13.37
N ASN A 49 1.59 10.37 12.44
CA ASN A 49 1.09 11.73 12.23
C ASN A 49 2.19 12.78 11.95
N ASP A 50 3.36 12.33 11.52
CA ASP A 50 4.52 13.18 11.22
C ASP A 50 4.70 13.33 9.70
N SER A 51 4.18 14.43 9.18
CA SER A 51 4.29 14.74 7.75
C SER A 51 5.70 15.20 7.37
N ALA A 52 6.43 15.84 8.28
CA ALA A 52 7.75 16.37 8.00
C ALA A 52 8.73 15.23 7.65
N THR A 53 8.66 14.13 8.40
CA THR A 53 9.54 12.97 8.20
C THR A 53 9.05 12.03 7.10
N TYR A 54 7.74 11.75 7.03
CA TYR A 54 7.25 10.60 6.25
C TYR A 54 6.50 10.95 4.95
N ALA A 55 5.98 12.16 4.80
CA ALA A 55 5.12 12.49 3.68
C ALA A 55 5.81 12.38 2.31
N ALA A 56 7.06 12.81 2.22
CA ALA A 56 7.80 12.86 0.96
C ALA A 56 8.03 11.47 0.36
N SER A 57 8.47 10.52 1.17
CA SER A 57 8.83 9.17 0.72
C SER A 57 7.66 8.20 0.76
N TYR A 58 6.90 8.16 1.86
CA TYR A 58 5.97 7.07 2.13
C TYR A 58 4.52 7.34 1.76
N GLY A 59 4.17 8.60 1.46
CA GLY A 59 2.79 8.95 1.13
C GLY A 59 1.84 8.86 2.33
N LYS A 60 0.55 8.69 2.06
CA LYS A 60 -0.51 8.64 3.07
C LYS A 60 -0.93 7.22 3.40
N LEU A 61 -1.36 7.00 4.63
CA LEU A 61 -2.04 5.80 5.07
C LEU A 61 -3.55 6.04 5.02
N TYR A 62 -4.26 5.21 4.29
CA TYR A 62 -5.72 5.28 4.14
C TYR A 62 -6.37 4.13 4.91
N ASN A 63 -7.54 4.37 5.51
CA ASN A 63 -8.33 3.30 6.07
C ASN A 63 -9.11 2.55 4.96
N TRP A 64 -9.66 1.39 5.31
CA TRP A 64 -10.44 0.57 4.38
C TRP A 64 -11.64 1.33 3.77
N TYR A 65 -12.32 2.15 4.56
CA TYR A 65 -13.45 2.93 4.09
C TYR A 65 -13.06 3.90 2.96
N ALA A 66 -11.86 4.46 2.99
CA ALA A 66 -11.38 5.31 1.89
C ALA A 66 -11.03 4.48 0.65
N VAL A 67 -10.48 3.28 0.83
CA VAL A 67 -10.13 2.36 -0.27
C VAL A 67 -11.37 1.87 -1.01
N ASN A 68 -12.43 1.52 -0.28
CA ASN A 68 -13.67 0.95 -0.81
C ASN A 68 -14.76 2.00 -1.11
N ASP A 69 -14.44 3.28 -1.03
CA ASP A 69 -15.41 4.36 -1.28
C ASP A 69 -15.79 4.42 -2.77
N PRO A 70 -17.10 4.44 -3.10
CA PRO A 70 -17.57 4.47 -4.49
C PRO A 70 -17.16 5.75 -5.26
N ARG A 71 -16.78 6.82 -4.57
CA ARG A 71 -16.22 8.03 -5.17
C ARG A 71 -14.84 7.80 -5.78
N GLY A 72 -14.17 6.69 -5.42
CA GLY A 72 -12.90 6.24 -5.96
C GLY A 72 -11.69 6.96 -5.38
N LEU A 73 -10.83 6.20 -4.69
CA LEU A 73 -9.59 6.72 -4.10
C LEU A 73 -8.51 6.97 -5.16
N ALA A 74 -8.36 6.07 -6.12
CA ALA A 74 -7.31 6.18 -7.14
C ALA A 74 -7.63 7.25 -8.19
N PRO A 75 -6.64 7.96 -8.75
CA PRO A 75 -6.82 8.93 -9.82
C PRO A 75 -7.49 8.32 -11.06
N ALA A 76 -7.99 9.18 -11.95
CA ALA A 76 -8.59 8.73 -13.22
C ALA A 76 -7.60 7.87 -14.02
N GLY A 77 -8.10 6.76 -14.56
CA GLY A 77 -7.28 5.76 -15.27
C GLY A 77 -6.55 4.76 -14.37
N TRP A 78 -6.64 4.90 -13.05
CA TRP A 78 -6.06 3.99 -12.05
C TRP A 78 -7.13 3.43 -11.12
N HIS A 79 -6.82 2.31 -10.48
CA HIS A 79 -7.63 1.73 -9.41
C HIS A 79 -6.73 1.14 -8.32
N VAL A 80 -7.27 0.92 -7.14
CA VAL A 80 -6.61 0.10 -6.13
C VAL A 80 -6.78 -1.36 -6.55
N PRO A 81 -5.71 -2.18 -6.62
CA PRO A 81 -5.81 -3.53 -7.16
C PRO A 81 -6.72 -4.44 -6.34
N ALA A 82 -7.39 -5.38 -7.02
CA ALA A 82 -8.01 -6.52 -6.37
C ALA A 82 -6.96 -7.57 -5.98
N ASP A 83 -7.31 -8.51 -5.10
CA ASP A 83 -6.42 -9.60 -4.68
C ASP A 83 -5.96 -10.47 -5.85
N THR A 84 -6.83 -10.72 -6.82
CA THR A 84 -6.50 -11.45 -8.04
C THR A 84 -5.46 -10.75 -8.91
N GLU A 85 -5.42 -9.41 -8.91
CA GLU A 85 -4.42 -8.64 -9.65
C GLU A 85 -3.07 -8.70 -8.94
N TRP A 86 -3.06 -8.61 -7.60
CA TRP A 86 -1.86 -8.84 -6.79
C TRP A 86 -1.32 -10.26 -6.99
N SER A 87 -2.16 -11.28 -6.93
CA SER A 87 -1.79 -12.69 -7.16
C SER A 87 -1.21 -12.89 -8.56
N THR A 88 -1.76 -12.22 -9.57
CA THR A 88 -1.24 -12.25 -10.94
C THR A 88 0.17 -11.65 -11.01
N LEU A 89 0.39 -10.48 -10.37
CA LEU A 89 1.71 -9.85 -10.31
C LEU A 89 2.72 -10.74 -9.58
N ILE A 90 2.35 -11.26 -8.42
CA ILE A 90 3.21 -12.16 -7.61
C ILE A 90 3.60 -13.39 -8.43
N SER A 91 2.64 -14.05 -9.08
CA SER A 91 2.90 -15.21 -9.92
C SER A 91 3.82 -14.89 -11.09
N PHE A 92 3.59 -13.75 -11.76
CA PHE A 92 4.47 -13.28 -12.86
C PHE A 92 5.92 -13.03 -12.39
N LEU A 93 6.09 -12.58 -11.16
CA LEU A 93 7.41 -12.33 -10.57
C LEU A 93 8.07 -13.60 -10.02
N GLY A 94 7.43 -14.77 -10.09
CA GLY A 94 8.01 -16.05 -9.71
C GLY A 94 7.45 -16.64 -8.43
N GLY A 95 6.32 -16.10 -7.94
CA GLY A 95 5.65 -16.57 -6.71
C GLY A 95 6.34 -16.08 -5.43
N ASP A 96 5.75 -16.42 -4.28
CA ASP A 96 6.37 -16.18 -2.98
C ASP A 96 7.52 -17.20 -2.73
N PRO A 97 8.65 -16.80 -2.13
CA PRO A 97 9.02 -15.44 -1.69
C PRO A 97 9.73 -14.59 -2.76
N ALA A 98 10.00 -15.14 -3.96
CA ALA A 98 10.81 -14.47 -4.99
C ALA A 98 10.23 -13.11 -5.42
N ALA A 99 8.91 -12.98 -5.46
CA ALA A 99 8.24 -11.73 -5.80
C ALA A 99 8.56 -10.61 -4.79
N GLY A 100 8.64 -10.94 -3.51
CA GLY A 100 8.95 -9.99 -2.44
C GLY A 100 10.29 -9.28 -2.67
N GLY A 101 11.35 -10.04 -2.92
CA GLY A 101 12.69 -9.48 -3.21
C GLY A 101 12.70 -8.62 -4.48
N LYS A 102 11.94 -9.01 -5.51
CA LYS A 102 11.84 -8.23 -6.76
C LYS A 102 11.01 -6.95 -6.61
N MET A 103 10.11 -6.88 -5.64
CA MET A 103 9.22 -5.75 -5.40
C MET A 103 9.80 -4.74 -4.41
N LYS A 104 10.60 -5.16 -3.44
CA LYS A 104 11.23 -4.26 -2.47
C LYS A 104 12.24 -3.31 -3.12
N GLU A 105 12.32 -2.08 -2.61
CA GLU A 105 13.45 -1.20 -2.91
C GLU A 105 14.76 -1.89 -2.54
N ALA A 106 15.74 -1.83 -3.43
CA ALA A 106 17.06 -2.41 -3.19
C ALA A 106 17.91 -1.54 -2.24
N GLY A 107 18.73 -2.19 -1.44
CA GLY A 107 19.61 -1.51 -0.47
C GLY A 107 18.92 -1.15 0.86
N TYR A 108 19.50 -0.21 1.59
CA TYR A 108 19.14 0.09 2.98
C TYR A 108 18.79 1.57 3.21
N VAL A 109 18.36 2.28 2.16
CA VAL A 109 17.96 3.70 2.30
C VAL A 109 16.71 3.82 3.16
N HIS A 110 15.73 2.96 2.92
CA HIS A 110 14.47 2.95 3.64
C HIS A 110 14.24 1.65 4.42
N TRP A 111 14.74 0.52 3.91
CA TRP A 111 14.63 -0.77 4.56
C TRP A 111 15.77 -1.01 5.57
N VAL A 112 15.44 -1.63 6.71
CA VAL A 112 16.46 -2.12 7.64
C VAL A 112 17.12 -3.40 7.11
N SER A 113 18.34 -3.68 7.59
CA SER A 113 19.05 -4.94 7.29
C SER A 113 18.27 -6.15 7.87
N PRO A 114 18.23 -7.31 7.15
CA PRO A 114 19.01 -7.65 5.94
C PRO A 114 18.38 -7.25 4.60
N ASN A 115 17.14 -6.79 4.55
CA ASN A 115 16.39 -6.53 3.31
C ASN A 115 16.60 -7.66 2.27
N THR A 116 16.25 -8.87 2.69
CA THR A 116 16.60 -10.14 2.03
C THR A 116 16.19 -10.13 0.56
N GLU A 117 17.13 -10.49 -0.32
CA GLU A 117 16.94 -10.60 -1.78
C GLU A 117 16.34 -9.38 -2.49
N ALA A 118 16.35 -8.20 -1.87
CA ALA A 118 15.78 -7.00 -2.45
C ALA A 118 16.57 -6.50 -3.67
N THR A 119 15.98 -6.65 -4.85
CA THR A 119 16.60 -6.27 -6.14
C THR A 119 15.87 -5.13 -6.83
N ASN A 120 14.61 -4.88 -6.48
CA ASN A 120 13.71 -3.95 -7.19
C ASN A 120 13.61 -4.23 -8.71
N SER A 121 13.85 -5.45 -9.15
CA SER A 121 13.85 -5.79 -10.57
C SER A 121 12.49 -5.63 -11.24
N SER A 122 11.41 -5.66 -10.48
CA SER A 122 10.05 -5.33 -10.94
C SER A 122 9.84 -3.83 -11.19
N ARG A 123 10.70 -2.96 -10.62
CA ARG A 123 10.55 -1.51 -10.56
C ARG A 123 9.31 -1.02 -9.78
N PHE A 124 8.74 -1.87 -8.95
CA PHE A 124 7.65 -1.49 -8.04
C PHE A 124 8.13 -0.50 -6.98
N THR A 125 9.37 -0.69 -6.49
CA THR A 125 10.01 0.17 -5.47
C THR A 125 9.19 0.22 -4.19
N GLY A 126 8.77 -0.95 -3.69
CA GLY A 126 8.02 -1.07 -2.44
C GLY A 126 8.84 -0.57 -1.26
N LEU A 127 8.30 0.40 -0.52
CA LEU A 127 8.92 1.02 0.66
C LEU A 127 8.30 0.49 1.95
N PRO A 128 9.06 0.43 3.05
CA PRO A 128 8.57 -0.06 4.34
C PRO A 128 7.76 1.01 5.09
N GLY A 129 6.66 1.45 4.47
CA GLY A 129 5.82 2.56 4.94
C GLY A 129 4.94 2.21 6.15
N HIS A 130 4.99 0.96 6.61
CA HIS A 130 4.21 0.46 7.74
C HIS A 130 2.69 0.60 7.53
N PHE A 131 1.91 0.62 8.62
CA PHE A 131 0.44 0.77 8.60
C PHE A 131 -0.07 1.45 9.86
N ARG A 132 -1.33 1.86 9.86
CA ARG A 132 -2.07 2.28 11.04
C ARG A 132 -3.20 1.29 11.31
N PRO A 133 -3.18 0.56 12.45
CA PRO A 133 -4.22 -0.39 12.78
C PRO A 133 -5.54 0.31 13.15
N PHE A 134 -6.64 -0.45 13.21
CA PHE A 134 -7.98 0.08 13.47
C PHE A 134 -8.07 0.85 14.80
N HIS A 135 -7.39 0.39 15.87
CA HIS A 135 -7.38 1.08 17.17
C HIS A 135 -6.51 2.36 17.20
N GLY A 136 -5.92 2.75 16.07
CA GLY A 136 -5.26 4.04 15.86
C GLY A 136 -3.82 4.17 16.35
N GLN A 137 -3.33 3.30 17.22
CA GLN A 137 -1.94 3.36 17.71
C GLN A 137 -0.97 2.74 16.70
N PHE A 138 0.16 3.39 16.52
CA PHE A 138 1.24 2.87 15.69
C PHE A 138 2.14 1.95 16.52
N TYR A 139 2.54 0.81 15.93
CA TYR A 139 3.42 -0.16 16.55
C TYR A 139 4.55 -0.57 15.61
N GLY A 140 5.50 -1.30 16.18
CA GLY A 140 6.59 -1.94 15.47
C GLY A 140 7.70 -0.98 15.04
N ASP A 141 8.75 -1.60 14.54
CA ASP A 141 9.94 -0.89 14.10
C ASP A 141 9.76 -0.43 12.65
N PHE A 142 9.87 0.88 12.44
CA PHE A 142 9.82 1.45 11.12
C PHE A 142 10.98 0.94 10.25
N GLY A 143 10.71 0.77 8.97
CA GLY A 143 11.73 0.23 8.05
C GLY A 143 11.69 -1.29 7.89
N THR A 144 10.80 -1.99 8.60
CA THR A 144 10.72 -3.46 8.58
C THR A 144 9.65 -4.02 7.65
N ILE A 145 8.58 -3.25 7.38
CA ILE A 145 7.41 -3.78 6.69
C ILE A 145 6.67 -2.71 5.88
N GLY A 146 6.16 -3.08 4.72
CA GLY A 146 5.24 -2.28 3.91
C GLY A 146 3.95 -3.03 3.64
N TYR A 147 2.83 -2.29 3.58
CA TYR A 147 1.50 -2.83 3.30
C TYR A 147 0.82 -2.08 2.16
N TRP A 148 0.14 -2.81 1.29
CA TRP A 148 -0.67 -2.26 0.19
C TRP A 148 -2.04 -2.90 0.19
N TRP A 149 -3.07 -2.08 0.18
CA TRP A 149 -4.45 -2.52 0.16
C TRP A 149 -4.80 -3.30 -1.12
N SER A 150 -5.71 -4.24 -0.95
CA SER A 150 -6.55 -4.78 -2.02
C SER A 150 -7.97 -4.21 -1.91
N THR A 151 -8.72 -4.15 -3.01
CA THR A 151 -10.16 -3.85 -2.98
C THR A 151 -11.02 -5.08 -2.65
N THR A 152 -10.41 -6.24 -2.51
CA THR A 152 -11.13 -7.47 -2.19
C THR A 152 -11.41 -7.55 -0.71
N PHE A 153 -12.70 -7.63 -0.34
CA PHE A 153 -13.15 -7.84 1.02
C PHE A 153 -12.79 -9.25 1.50
N ASP A 154 -12.31 -9.40 2.72
CA ASP A 154 -11.83 -10.68 3.26
C ASP A 154 -12.95 -11.55 3.88
N GLY A 155 -14.19 -11.06 3.86
CA GLY A 155 -15.35 -11.76 4.41
C GLY A 155 -15.60 -11.53 5.91
N SER A 156 -14.76 -10.73 6.57
CA SER A 156 -14.91 -10.35 7.98
C SER A 156 -15.20 -8.84 8.14
N GLU A 157 -14.26 -8.08 8.67
CA GLU A 157 -14.40 -6.61 8.83
C GLU A 157 -13.31 -5.84 8.08
N GLY A 158 -12.56 -6.51 7.18
CA GLY A 158 -11.39 -5.95 6.54
C GLY A 158 -11.29 -6.25 5.05
N ALA A 159 -10.09 -6.13 4.54
CA ALA A 159 -9.74 -6.46 3.18
C ALA A 159 -8.35 -7.11 3.13
N TYR A 160 -8.14 -7.88 2.07
CA TYR A 160 -6.80 -8.39 1.79
C TYR A 160 -5.82 -7.25 1.59
N CYS A 161 -4.57 -7.51 1.93
CA CYS A 161 -3.45 -6.61 1.67
C CYS A 161 -2.21 -7.41 1.29
N ILE A 162 -1.34 -6.78 0.51
CA ILE A 162 -0.01 -7.30 0.23
C ILE A 162 0.96 -6.75 1.26
N GLN A 163 1.84 -7.61 1.72
CA GLN A 163 2.86 -7.32 2.72
C GLN A 163 4.24 -7.62 2.16
N LEU A 164 5.15 -6.68 2.27
CA LEU A 164 6.58 -6.91 2.05
C LEU A 164 7.33 -6.77 3.37
N VAL A 165 8.21 -7.73 3.66
CA VAL A 165 8.93 -7.81 4.94
C VAL A 165 10.43 -7.81 4.68
N TYR A 166 11.20 -7.14 5.56
CA TYR A 166 12.64 -6.92 5.39
C TYR A 166 13.50 -8.19 5.39
N ASN A 167 13.04 -9.25 6.05
CA ASN A 167 13.77 -10.50 6.26
C ASN A 167 13.17 -11.72 5.53
N LEU A 168 12.26 -11.48 4.60
CA LEU A 168 11.65 -12.49 3.71
C LEU A 168 11.92 -12.17 2.26
#